data_ce45bd5a9b1db4315497fcd0df56883c
#
_entry.id   ce45bd5a9b1db4315497fcd0df56883c
#
_cell.length_a   1.000
_cell.length_b   1.000
_cell.length_c   1.000
_cell.angle_alpha   90.00
_cell.angle_beta   90.00
_cell.angle_gamma   90.00
#
_symmetry.space_group_name_H-M   'P 1'
#
loop_
_entity.id
_entity.type
_entity.pdbx_description
1 polymer ?
#
loop_
_entity_poly.entity_id
_entity_poly.type
_entity_poly.pdbx_seq_one_letter_code
_entity_poly.pdbx_strand_id
1 'polypeptide(L)'
;GKAAGSLSISPTSMTLDTTTKSKTIAVTRSGDGTISAVSGNTAAATVSVSGNTVTVTGKANGSATITISVAAGTNYTAPANKTCAVTVSFLKDNFADNDWASIIAACHSGSVPRTWVVGNSKTMTINGASYQVDIIGKNHDTYASGGKAPLTFQLHDCYGEAKNMNSSNTNSGGWTSCAMR
;
A
#
# COMPACT_ATOMS: atom_id res chain seq x y z
N GLY A 1 -13.80 -46.55 -4.85
CA GLY A 1 -13.26 -45.34 -5.50
C GLY A 1 -12.73 -44.39 -4.45
N LYS A 2 -11.87 -43.43 -4.85
CA LYS A 2 -11.33 -42.40 -3.95
C LYS A 2 -12.44 -41.42 -3.54
N ALA A 3 -12.39 -40.94 -2.29
CA ALA A 3 -13.26 -39.87 -1.82
C ALA A 3 -12.91 -38.51 -2.49
N ALA A 4 -13.84 -37.58 -2.53
CA ALA A 4 -13.56 -36.25 -3.02
C ALA A 4 -12.68 -35.48 -2.02
N GLY A 5 -11.54 -34.95 -2.47
CA GLY A 5 -10.72 -34.04 -1.68
C GLY A 5 -11.36 -32.65 -1.59
N SER A 6 -11.03 -31.90 -0.54
CA SER A 6 -11.43 -30.50 -0.38
C SER A 6 -10.22 -29.60 -0.12
N LEU A 7 -10.32 -28.32 -0.51
CA LEU A 7 -9.31 -27.30 -0.29
C LEU A 7 -9.97 -25.95 -0.03
N SER A 8 -9.61 -25.33 1.07
CA SER A 8 -9.90 -23.92 1.37
C SER A 8 -8.65 -23.23 1.88
N ILE A 9 -8.57 -21.93 1.68
CA ILE A 9 -7.43 -21.09 2.10
C ILE A 9 -7.92 -19.83 2.77
N SER A 10 -7.13 -19.32 3.69
CA SER A 10 -7.37 -18.02 4.34
C SER A 10 -6.03 -17.34 4.64
N PRO A 11 -5.86 -16.06 4.24
CA PRO A 11 -6.76 -15.22 3.46
C PRO A 11 -6.72 -15.54 1.95
N THR A 12 -7.68 -14.98 1.19
CA THR A 12 -7.74 -15.05 -0.28
C THR A 12 -7.13 -13.84 -0.97
N SER A 13 -6.76 -12.81 -0.19
CA SER A 13 -5.99 -11.65 -0.63
C SER A 13 -5.13 -11.11 0.51
N MET A 14 -3.98 -10.49 0.17
CA MET A 14 -3.11 -9.83 1.15
C MET A 14 -2.28 -8.74 0.52
N THR A 15 -1.87 -7.77 1.36
CA THR A 15 -0.84 -6.79 1.02
C THR A 15 0.39 -7.02 1.88
N LEU A 16 1.56 -6.98 1.24
CA LEU A 16 2.88 -6.98 1.87
C LEU A 16 3.47 -5.59 1.71
N ASP A 17 3.98 -5.03 2.78
CA ASP A 17 4.52 -3.68 2.84
C ASP A 17 5.92 -3.66 3.48
N THR A 18 6.50 -2.48 3.63
CA THR A 18 7.84 -2.29 4.20
C THR A 18 7.97 -2.84 5.62
N THR A 19 6.87 -2.80 6.41
CA THR A 19 6.84 -3.29 7.79
C THR A 19 6.53 -4.77 7.86
N THR A 20 5.68 -5.26 6.96
CA THR A 20 5.22 -6.66 6.91
C THR A 20 5.59 -7.29 5.58
N LYS A 21 6.86 -7.67 5.44
CA LYS A 21 7.42 -8.23 4.21
C LYS A 21 6.99 -9.67 3.93
N SER A 22 6.43 -10.37 4.91
CA SER A 22 6.01 -11.76 4.79
C SER A 22 4.73 -12.00 5.56
N LYS A 23 3.80 -12.77 4.96
CA LYS A 23 2.54 -13.21 5.59
C LYS A 23 2.27 -14.67 5.22
N THR A 24 1.37 -15.30 5.97
CA THR A 24 1.02 -16.71 5.76
C THR A 24 -0.41 -16.86 5.23
N ILE A 25 -0.61 -17.92 4.46
CA ILE A 25 -1.92 -18.43 4.06
C ILE A 25 -2.10 -19.77 4.78
N ALA A 26 -3.16 -19.88 5.57
CA ALA A 26 -3.55 -21.14 6.17
C ALA A 26 -4.29 -21.98 5.14
N VAL A 27 -3.93 -23.26 5.03
CA VAL A 27 -4.53 -24.23 4.14
C VAL A 27 -5.35 -25.22 4.98
N THR A 28 -6.63 -25.30 4.70
CA THR A 28 -7.52 -26.32 5.28
C THR A 28 -7.91 -27.29 4.17
N ARG A 29 -7.72 -28.59 4.39
CA ARG A 29 -8.01 -29.62 3.40
C ARG A 29 -8.54 -30.90 4.01
N SER A 30 -9.31 -31.66 3.24
CA SER A 30 -9.46 -33.10 3.38
C SER A 30 -8.72 -33.76 2.20
N GLY A 31 -7.85 -34.69 2.52
CA GLY A 31 -7.01 -35.36 1.53
C GLY A 31 -5.60 -35.64 2.05
N ASP A 32 -5.00 -36.67 1.49
CA ASP A 32 -3.69 -37.21 1.86
C ASP A 32 -2.57 -36.87 0.83
N GLY A 33 -2.90 -36.04 -0.19
CA GLY A 33 -1.95 -35.60 -1.20
C GLY A 33 -1.07 -34.43 -0.72
N THR A 34 0.00 -34.15 -1.45
CA THR A 34 0.95 -33.06 -1.13
C THR A 34 0.36 -31.70 -1.49
N ILE A 35 0.58 -30.72 -0.59
CA ILE A 35 0.28 -29.30 -0.86
C ILE A 35 1.43 -28.69 -1.67
N SER A 36 1.10 -27.94 -2.70
CA SER A 36 2.01 -27.13 -3.49
C SER A 36 1.50 -25.72 -3.63
N ALA A 37 2.41 -24.75 -3.70
CA ALA A 37 2.08 -23.36 -3.95
C ALA A 37 3.03 -22.78 -5.00
N VAL A 38 2.48 -22.01 -5.94
CA VAL A 38 3.23 -21.37 -7.02
C VAL A 38 2.86 -19.90 -7.09
N SER A 39 3.85 -19.03 -7.21
CA SER A 39 3.67 -17.61 -7.50
C SER A 39 3.61 -17.38 -9.02
N GLY A 40 2.58 -16.68 -9.48
CA GLY A 40 2.47 -16.24 -10.87
C GLY A 40 3.44 -15.09 -11.23
N ASN A 41 4.07 -14.46 -10.22
CA ASN A 41 5.08 -13.42 -10.41
C ASN A 41 6.15 -13.50 -9.30
N THR A 42 7.20 -14.27 -9.54
CA THR A 42 8.29 -14.47 -8.57
C THR A 42 9.19 -13.25 -8.39
N ALA A 43 9.13 -12.27 -9.30
CA ALA A 43 9.79 -10.99 -9.11
C ALA A 43 9.11 -10.14 -8.04
N ALA A 44 7.78 -10.20 -7.94
CA ALA A 44 7.03 -9.47 -6.91
C ALA A 44 6.97 -10.23 -5.58
N ALA A 45 6.62 -11.52 -5.60
CA ALA A 45 6.52 -12.33 -4.39
C ALA A 45 6.91 -13.79 -4.63
N THR A 46 7.53 -14.41 -3.62
CA THR A 46 7.88 -15.83 -3.60
C THR A 46 7.08 -16.56 -2.53
N VAL A 47 6.99 -17.88 -2.64
CA VAL A 47 6.26 -18.73 -1.69
C VAL A 47 7.11 -19.90 -1.22
N SER A 48 6.83 -20.33 0.00
CA SER A 48 7.30 -21.60 0.56
C SER A 48 6.16 -22.32 1.27
N VAL A 49 6.20 -23.65 1.28
CA VAL A 49 5.16 -24.48 1.91
C VAL A 49 5.77 -25.26 3.07
N SER A 50 5.13 -25.21 4.23
CA SER A 50 5.48 -26.00 5.40
C SER A 50 4.20 -26.52 6.05
N GLY A 51 4.00 -27.84 5.99
CA GLY A 51 2.75 -28.45 6.46
C GLY A 51 1.53 -27.86 5.76
N ASN A 52 0.60 -27.33 6.53
CA ASN A 52 -0.62 -26.68 6.05
C ASN A 52 -0.50 -25.14 5.99
N THR A 53 0.72 -24.61 5.95
CA THR A 53 0.98 -23.18 5.90
C THR A 53 1.79 -22.84 4.64
N VAL A 54 1.31 -21.87 3.87
CA VAL A 54 2.05 -21.27 2.76
C VAL A 54 2.53 -19.90 3.21
N THR A 55 3.85 -19.71 3.26
CA THR A 55 4.46 -18.41 3.54
C THR A 55 4.70 -17.67 2.24
N VAL A 56 4.19 -16.44 2.17
CA VAL A 56 4.38 -15.53 1.03
C VAL A 56 5.35 -14.44 1.45
N THR A 57 6.42 -14.26 0.67
CA THR A 57 7.45 -13.24 0.93
C THR A 57 7.51 -12.27 -0.25
N GLY A 58 7.31 -10.98 0.03
CA GLY A 58 7.45 -9.89 -0.94
C GLY A 58 8.92 -9.65 -1.30
N LYS A 59 9.17 -9.39 -2.56
CA LYS A 59 10.49 -9.12 -3.15
C LYS A 59 10.62 -7.70 -3.68
N ALA A 60 9.65 -7.29 -4.50
CA ALA A 60 9.61 -5.96 -5.11
C ALA A 60 8.15 -5.53 -5.32
N ASN A 61 7.92 -4.23 -5.47
CA ASN A 61 6.59 -3.67 -5.76
C ASN A 61 5.96 -4.36 -6.98
N GLY A 62 4.68 -4.68 -6.86
CA GLY A 62 3.94 -5.36 -7.91
C GLY A 62 2.86 -6.27 -7.34
N SER A 63 2.22 -7.05 -8.20
CA SER A 63 1.20 -8.02 -7.82
C SER A 63 1.59 -9.42 -8.25
N ALA A 64 1.12 -10.39 -7.48
CA ALA A 64 1.27 -11.82 -7.78
C ALA A 64 -0.03 -12.55 -7.42
N THR A 65 -0.40 -13.56 -8.20
CA THR A 65 -1.44 -14.52 -7.82
C THR A 65 -0.75 -15.79 -7.34
N ILE A 66 -0.99 -16.15 -6.09
CA ILE A 66 -0.48 -17.40 -5.53
C ILE A 66 -1.52 -18.48 -5.77
N THR A 67 -1.15 -19.50 -6.51
CA THR A 67 -1.98 -20.68 -6.76
C THR A 67 -1.58 -21.80 -5.81
N ILE A 68 -2.55 -22.30 -5.05
CA ILE A 68 -2.36 -23.39 -4.09
C ILE A 68 -3.14 -24.61 -4.60
N SER A 69 -2.46 -25.74 -4.62
CA SER A 69 -3.00 -27.01 -5.08
C SER A 69 -2.70 -28.13 -4.09
N VAL A 70 -3.54 -29.17 -4.13
CA VAL A 70 -3.33 -30.41 -3.39
C VAL A 70 -3.37 -31.56 -4.40
N ALA A 71 -2.32 -32.34 -4.47
CA ALA A 71 -2.25 -33.50 -5.34
C ALA A 71 -3.30 -34.55 -4.95
N ALA A 72 -3.66 -35.44 -5.88
CA ALA A 72 -4.40 -36.63 -5.53
C ALA A 72 -3.54 -37.51 -4.59
N GLY A 73 -4.14 -38.00 -3.55
CA GLY A 73 -3.52 -38.93 -2.62
C GLY A 73 -3.96 -40.39 -2.88
N THR A 74 -3.70 -41.26 -1.92
CA THR A 74 -4.10 -42.66 -1.97
C THR A 74 -5.63 -42.82 -1.88
N ASN A 75 -6.24 -42.07 -0.95
CA ASN A 75 -7.65 -42.19 -0.58
C ASN A 75 -8.55 -41.10 -1.15
N TYR A 76 -7.96 -39.97 -1.63
CA TYR A 76 -8.69 -38.80 -2.09
C TYR A 76 -8.30 -38.39 -3.50
N THR A 77 -9.22 -37.83 -4.23
CA THR A 77 -9.00 -37.13 -5.51
C THR A 77 -8.45 -35.72 -5.25
N ALA A 78 -7.72 -35.15 -6.22
CA ALA A 78 -7.27 -33.77 -6.15
C ALA A 78 -8.48 -32.81 -6.13
N PRO A 79 -8.56 -31.87 -5.18
CA PRO A 79 -9.56 -30.81 -5.21
C PRO A 79 -9.21 -29.74 -6.25
N ALA A 80 -10.14 -28.83 -6.53
CA ALA A 80 -9.88 -27.65 -7.34
C ALA A 80 -8.88 -26.72 -6.64
N ASN A 81 -7.96 -26.15 -7.42
CA ASN A 81 -6.98 -25.17 -6.93
C ASN A 81 -7.66 -23.94 -6.33
N LYS A 82 -6.97 -23.28 -5.40
CA LYS A 82 -7.37 -22.00 -4.80
C LYS A 82 -6.30 -20.95 -5.06
N THR A 83 -6.73 -19.70 -5.15
CA THR A 83 -5.82 -18.57 -5.41
C THR A 83 -5.90 -17.52 -4.32
N CYS A 84 -4.75 -16.91 -4.02
CA CYS A 84 -4.65 -15.73 -3.17
C CYS A 84 -4.03 -14.59 -3.99
N ALA A 85 -4.72 -13.44 -4.02
CA ALA A 85 -4.19 -12.23 -4.64
C ALA A 85 -3.22 -11.55 -3.67
N VAL A 86 -2.01 -11.21 -4.16
CA VAL A 86 -0.96 -10.57 -3.37
C VAL A 86 -0.56 -9.26 -4.02
N THR A 87 -0.57 -8.18 -3.25
CA THR A 87 0.02 -6.90 -3.63
C THR A 87 1.24 -6.64 -2.77
N VAL A 88 2.36 -6.28 -3.39
CA VAL A 88 3.59 -5.86 -2.70
C VAL A 88 3.79 -4.38 -2.94
N SER A 89 3.87 -3.60 -1.87
CA SER A 89 4.03 -2.15 -1.91
C SER A 89 5.06 -1.71 -0.86
N PHE A 90 6.34 -1.73 -1.24
CA PHE A 90 7.44 -1.30 -0.39
C PHE A 90 7.71 0.19 -0.57
N LEU A 91 7.83 0.91 0.53
CA LEU A 91 8.26 2.30 0.53
C LEU A 91 9.76 2.39 0.25
N LYS A 92 10.15 3.35 -0.58
CA LYS A 92 11.54 3.65 -0.89
C LYS A 92 12.07 4.70 0.09
N ASP A 93 13.36 4.64 0.41
CA ASP A 93 14.03 5.58 1.31
C ASP A 93 13.99 7.01 0.80
N ASN A 94 14.15 7.22 -0.51
CA ASN A 94 13.99 8.54 -1.11
C ASN A 94 12.48 8.86 -1.24
N PHE A 95 12.06 9.94 -0.61
CA PHE A 95 10.65 10.40 -0.61
C PHE A 95 10.09 10.60 -2.03
N ALA A 96 10.86 11.22 -2.92
CA ALA A 96 10.43 11.55 -4.28
C ALA A 96 10.10 10.32 -5.14
N ASP A 97 10.72 9.17 -4.84
CA ASP A 97 10.56 7.93 -5.63
C ASP A 97 9.30 7.14 -5.31
N ASN A 98 8.53 7.57 -4.29
CA ASN A 98 7.28 6.91 -3.91
C ASN A 98 6.10 7.59 -4.63
N ASP A 99 5.08 6.82 -4.97
CA ASP A 99 3.82 7.40 -5.45
C ASP A 99 3.03 8.04 -4.29
N TRP A 100 2.15 9.00 -4.62
CA TRP A 100 1.39 9.74 -3.62
C TRP A 100 0.43 8.84 -2.82
N ALA A 101 -0.12 7.79 -3.44
CA ALA A 101 -1.01 6.85 -2.75
C ALA A 101 -0.26 6.08 -1.66
N SER A 102 0.96 5.62 -1.95
CA SER A 102 1.85 4.96 -0.97
C SER A 102 2.27 5.91 0.16
N ILE A 103 2.56 7.19 -0.16
CA ILE A 103 2.88 8.23 0.83
C ILE A 103 1.69 8.46 1.77
N ILE A 104 0.49 8.62 1.23
CA ILE A 104 -0.73 8.82 2.01
C ILE A 104 -1.00 7.61 2.90
N ALA A 105 -0.89 6.38 2.38
CA ALA A 105 -1.06 5.15 3.15
C ALA A 105 -0.05 5.04 4.30
N ALA A 106 1.22 5.42 4.07
CA ALA A 106 2.26 5.46 5.10
C ALA A 106 1.93 6.48 6.21
N CYS A 107 1.42 7.66 5.84
CA CYS A 107 0.98 8.66 6.81
C CYS A 107 -0.22 8.15 7.63
N HIS A 108 -1.22 7.54 6.99
CA HIS A 108 -2.38 6.98 7.69
C HIS A 108 -2.02 5.86 8.67
N SER A 109 -1.06 5.01 8.30
CA SER A 109 -0.62 3.90 9.16
C SER A 109 0.43 4.30 10.19
N GLY A 110 0.96 5.52 10.14
CA GLY A 110 2.08 5.97 10.96
C GLY A 110 3.42 5.30 10.62
N SER A 111 3.50 4.59 9.48
CA SER A 111 4.67 3.80 9.05
C SER A 111 5.57 4.56 8.09
N VAL A 112 5.83 5.84 8.37
CA VAL A 112 6.65 6.72 7.53
C VAL A 112 8.14 6.39 7.71
N PRO A 113 8.92 6.18 6.61
CA PRO A 113 10.35 5.97 6.67
C PRO A 113 11.09 7.07 7.44
N ARG A 114 12.14 6.69 8.16
CA ARG A 114 12.97 7.66 8.91
C ARG A 114 13.71 8.62 8.00
N THR A 115 14.01 8.19 6.79
CA THR A 115 14.69 8.95 5.74
C THR A 115 13.85 10.08 5.16
N TRP A 116 12.51 10.04 5.33
CA TRP A 116 11.63 11.13 4.92
C TRP A 116 11.67 12.21 5.98
N VAL A 117 12.40 13.28 5.69
CA VAL A 117 12.69 14.38 6.61
C VAL A 117 12.20 15.72 6.07
N VAL A 118 12.08 16.72 6.94
CA VAL A 118 11.79 18.10 6.54
C VAL A 118 12.80 18.55 5.50
N GLY A 119 12.32 19.18 4.43
CA GLY A 119 13.09 19.60 3.27
C GLY A 119 13.11 18.57 2.12
N ASN A 120 12.65 17.33 2.33
CA ASN A 120 12.41 16.46 1.18
C ASN A 120 11.23 16.97 0.38
N SER A 121 11.33 16.88 -0.94
CA SER A 121 10.32 17.38 -1.86
C SER A 121 9.95 16.36 -2.93
N LYS A 122 8.77 16.51 -3.49
CA LYS A 122 8.24 15.68 -4.57
C LYS A 122 7.28 16.47 -5.42
N THR A 123 7.32 16.22 -6.73
CA THR A 123 6.37 16.83 -7.67
C THR A 123 4.97 16.22 -7.54
N MET A 124 3.95 17.08 -7.63
CA MET A 124 2.54 16.73 -7.74
C MET A 124 1.92 17.46 -8.93
N THR A 125 1.06 16.77 -9.68
CA THR A 125 0.29 17.38 -10.74
C THR A 125 -1.09 17.80 -10.23
N ILE A 126 -1.43 19.07 -10.37
CA ILE A 126 -2.74 19.63 -9.99
C ILE A 126 -3.28 20.36 -11.21
N ASN A 127 -4.45 19.94 -11.70
CA ASN A 127 -5.11 20.52 -12.89
C ASN A 127 -4.17 20.62 -14.13
N GLY A 128 -3.31 19.60 -14.34
CA GLY A 128 -2.38 19.54 -15.45
C GLY A 128 -1.08 20.31 -15.27
N ALA A 129 -0.94 21.12 -14.21
CA ALA A 129 0.29 21.82 -13.87
C ALA A 129 1.10 21.07 -12.81
N SER A 130 2.42 21.18 -12.89
CA SER A 130 3.35 20.51 -11.99
C SER A 130 3.78 21.44 -10.87
N TYR A 131 3.60 21.01 -9.63
CA TYR A 131 3.99 21.75 -8.42
C TYR A 131 4.93 20.93 -7.58
N GLN A 132 5.90 21.57 -6.95
CA GLN A 132 6.73 20.96 -5.94
C GLN A 132 6.02 21.01 -4.59
N VAL A 133 6.01 19.88 -3.87
CA VAL A 133 5.46 19.74 -2.53
C VAL A 133 6.58 19.36 -1.58
N ASP A 134 6.74 20.11 -0.52
CA ASP A 134 7.79 19.92 0.47
C ASP A 134 7.25 19.31 1.77
N ILE A 135 8.04 18.48 2.43
CA ILE A 135 7.83 18.11 3.82
C ILE A 135 8.29 19.26 4.70
N ILE A 136 7.36 19.92 5.40
CA ILE A 136 7.65 21.02 6.31
C ILE A 136 7.58 20.64 7.78
N GLY A 137 7.00 19.47 8.12
CA GLY A 137 6.90 18.98 9.49
C GLY A 137 6.85 17.45 9.55
N LYS A 138 7.44 16.89 10.62
CA LYS A 138 7.38 15.48 10.95
C LYS A 138 6.98 15.32 12.41
N ASN A 139 5.83 14.64 12.66
CA ASN A 139 5.22 14.55 14.00
C ASN A 139 5.00 15.92 14.66
N HIS A 140 4.79 16.96 13.86
CA HIS A 140 4.67 18.34 14.28
C HIS A 140 3.22 18.71 14.58
N ASP A 141 2.34 18.58 13.60
CA ASP A 141 0.95 18.98 13.72
C ASP A 141 0.11 17.95 14.47
N THR A 142 -0.91 18.42 15.15
CA THR A 142 -1.84 17.58 15.91
C THR A 142 -3.19 17.51 15.20
N TYR A 143 -3.71 16.29 15.01
CA TYR A 143 -5.05 16.11 14.48
C TYR A 143 -6.11 16.63 15.46
N ALA A 144 -7.25 17.08 14.94
CA ALA A 144 -8.40 17.48 15.78
C ALA A 144 -8.90 16.32 16.66
N SER A 145 -8.74 15.08 16.23
CA SER A 145 -9.03 13.85 16.98
C SER A 145 -7.95 13.43 17.98
N GLY A 146 -6.88 14.23 18.13
CA GLY A 146 -5.67 13.89 18.89
C GLY A 146 -4.68 13.05 18.08
N GLY A 147 -3.44 12.97 18.59
CA GLY A 147 -2.32 12.34 17.87
C GLY A 147 -1.57 13.29 16.95
N LYS A 148 -0.38 12.88 16.52
CA LYS A 148 0.51 13.69 15.67
C LYS A 148 0.42 13.26 14.21
N ALA A 149 0.34 14.23 13.29
CA ALA A 149 0.48 13.98 11.87
C ALA A 149 1.91 13.52 11.57
N PRO A 150 2.10 12.32 10.97
CA PRO A 150 3.44 11.82 10.66
C PRO A 150 4.24 12.75 9.76
N LEU A 151 3.59 13.37 8.77
CA LEU A 151 4.17 14.38 7.89
C LEU A 151 3.19 15.52 7.67
N THR A 152 3.73 16.73 7.54
CA THR A 152 3.01 17.94 7.12
C THR A 152 3.62 18.40 5.80
N PHE A 153 2.78 18.72 4.84
CA PHE A 153 3.16 19.11 3.49
C PHE A 153 2.77 20.55 3.17
N GLN A 154 3.56 21.18 2.31
CA GLN A 154 3.25 22.50 1.76
C GLN A 154 3.69 22.55 0.30
N LEU A 155 2.97 23.27 -0.54
CA LEU A 155 3.47 23.64 -1.86
C LEU A 155 4.69 24.55 -1.69
N HIS A 156 5.77 24.28 -2.46
CA HIS A 156 6.99 25.06 -2.45
C HIS A 156 6.73 26.51 -2.86
N ASP A 157 5.92 26.67 -3.90
CA ASP A 157 5.52 27.97 -4.45
C ASP A 157 4.01 28.16 -4.31
N CYS A 158 3.54 29.38 -4.56
CA CYS A 158 2.11 29.67 -4.60
C CYS A 158 1.42 28.86 -5.68
N TYR A 159 0.22 28.37 -5.37
CA TYR A 159 -0.62 27.66 -6.33
C TYR A 159 -1.21 28.63 -7.36
N GLY A 160 -0.92 28.35 -8.65
CA GLY A 160 -1.44 29.14 -9.77
C GLY A 160 -0.81 30.54 -9.86
N GLU A 161 -1.51 31.44 -10.52
CA GLU A 161 -1.12 32.83 -10.63
C GLU A 161 -1.47 33.64 -9.38
N ALA A 162 -0.72 34.69 -9.12
CA ALA A 162 -1.05 35.64 -8.06
C ALA A 162 -2.48 36.18 -8.28
N LYS A 163 -3.30 36.09 -7.25
CA LYS A 163 -4.67 36.58 -7.25
C LYS A 163 -4.78 37.75 -6.26
N ASN A 164 -5.48 38.79 -6.69
CA ASN A 164 -5.84 39.84 -5.75
C ASN A 164 -6.78 39.29 -4.67
N MET A 165 -6.64 39.68 -3.43
CA MET A 165 -7.54 39.31 -2.33
C MET A 165 -8.98 39.75 -2.63
N ASN A 166 -9.15 40.86 -3.33
CA ASN A 166 -10.41 41.40 -3.79
C ASN A 166 -10.39 41.61 -5.30
N SER A 167 -11.54 41.59 -5.95
CA SER A 167 -11.72 41.84 -7.38
C SER A 167 -11.27 43.24 -7.80
N SER A 168 -11.16 44.17 -6.85
CA SER A 168 -10.63 45.52 -7.01
C SER A 168 -9.67 45.82 -5.87
N ASN A 169 -8.70 46.73 -6.10
CA ASN A 169 -7.73 47.15 -5.09
C ASN A 169 -8.42 48.03 -4.01
N THR A 170 -9.22 47.41 -3.15
CA THR A 170 -9.95 48.09 -2.08
C THR A 170 -9.79 47.31 -0.77
N ASN A 171 -9.77 48.01 0.36
CA ASN A 171 -9.80 47.42 1.68
C ASN A 171 -11.24 47.30 2.25
N SER A 172 -12.25 47.50 1.41
CA SER A 172 -13.68 47.47 1.81
C SER A 172 -14.12 46.01 2.00
N GLY A 173 -14.82 45.72 3.08
CA GLY A 173 -15.43 44.43 3.36
C GLY A 173 -14.58 43.43 4.15
N GLY A 174 -13.32 43.71 4.36
CA GLY A 174 -12.42 42.85 5.14
C GLY A 174 -12.34 41.41 4.61
N TRP A 175 -11.92 40.47 5.45
CA TRP A 175 -11.72 39.05 5.11
C TRP A 175 -13.01 38.35 4.62
N THR A 176 -14.18 38.74 5.14
CA THR A 176 -15.47 38.11 4.78
C THR A 176 -15.86 38.38 3.30
N SER A 177 -15.35 39.43 2.70
CA SER A 177 -15.60 39.82 1.30
C SER A 177 -14.42 39.48 0.38
N CYS A 178 -13.39 38.80 0.87
CA CYS A 178 -12.20 38.45 0.13
C CYS A 178 -12.53 37.39 -0.93
N ALA A 179 -12.08 37.60 -2.18
CA ALA A 179 -12.26 36.64 -3.28
C ALA A 179 -11.44 35.33 -3.08
N MET A 180 -10.50 35.31 -2.15
CA MET A 180 -9.68 34.15 -1.79
C MET A 180 -10.21 33.38 -0.58
N ARG A 181 -11.37 33.69 -0.12
CA ARG A 181 -12.03 33.03 1.01
C ARG A 181 -12.57 31.64 0.65
#